data_2c66e7acb75245d3ddb953f75c97929c
#
_entry.id   2c66e7acb75245d3ddb953f75c97929c
#
_cell.length_a   1.000
_cell.length_b   1.000
_cell.length_c   1.000
_cell.angle_alpha   90.00
_cell.angle_beta   90.00
_cell.angle_gamma   90.00
#
_symmetry.space_group_name_H-M   'P 1'
#
loop_
_entity.id
_entity.type
_entity.pdbx_description
1 polymer ?
#
loop_
_entity_poly.entity_id
_entity_poly.type
_entity_poly.pdbx_seq_one_letter_code
_entity_poly.pdbx_strand_id
1 'polypeptide(L)'
;RVSETEIQLTESLMAKMGLTPDHRREAIRLFKLGAADDFNFDAVMGEFKQHCGASPNLINMLLVNLVNLAMADGVLDEQEAQVLRQIADRLGFSRFAFDQLLRMLNAQNAFRQEQGQSQGGYQRPVRPDELALAYEALGVEKTATDAELKKAYRKLMSEYHPDKLIGQGMPDDMIKAATERSQEIQAAYDLIKKSR
;
A
#
# COMPACT_ATOMS: atom_id res chain seq x y z
N ARG A 1 -14.35 18.35 11.50
CA ARG A 1 -13.89 18.01 12.89
C ARG A 1 -13.32 16.63 12.82
N VAL A 2 -12.06 16.48 13.22
CA VAL A 2 -11.41 15.17 13.32
C VAL A 2 -12.11 14.35 14.42
N SER A 3 -12.50 13.14 14.12
CA SER A 3 -13.14 12.22 15.06
C SER A 3 -12.12 11.60 16.02
N GLU A 4 -12.60 11.11 17.17
CA GLU A 4 -11.73 10.44 18.15
C GLU A 4 -11.14 9.14 17.59
N THR A 5 -11.88 8.46 16.72
CA THR A 5 -11.44 7.26 16.00
C THR A 5 -10.27 7.56 15.06
N GLU A 6 -10.33 8.67 14.31
CA GLU A 6 -9.25 9.10 13.41
C GLU A 6 -7.98 9.48 14.18
N ILE A 7 -8.14 10.10 15.37
CA ILE A 7 -7.01 10.40 16.26
C ILE A 7 -6.35 9.10 16.74
N GLN A 8 -7.13 8.14 17.23
CA GLN A 8 -6.62 6.84 17.70
C GLN A 8 -5.93 6.05 16.57
N LEU A 9 -6.50 6.07 15.36
CA LEU A 9 -5.91 5.44 14.17
C LEU A 9 -4.56 6.08 13.82
N THR A 10 -4.50 7.42 13.85
CA THR A 10 -3.27 8.18 13.58
C THR A 10 -2.21 7.90 14.64
N GLU A 11 -2.59 7.84 15.91
CA GLU A 11 -1.67 7.49 17.00
C GLU A 11 -1.17 6.04 16.89
N SER A 12 -2.04 5.11 16.53
CA SER A 12 -1.66 3.72 16.27
C SER A 12 -0.68 3.61 15.09
N LEU A 13 -0.91 4.38 14.02
CA LEU A 13 0.01 4.46 12.89
C LEU A 13 1.38 5.00 13.32
N MET A 14 1.41 6.12 14.05
CA MET A 14 2.64 6.71 14.57
C MET A 14 3.42 5.74 15.47
N ALA A 15 2.71 4.95 16.27
CA ALA A 15 3.32 3.92 17.12
C ALA A 15 3.92 2.77 16.28
N LYS A 16 3.20 2.31 15.23
CA LYS A 16 3.69 1.30 14.29
C LYS A 16 4.90 1.77 13.50
N MET A 17 4.95 3.06 13.18
CA MET A 17 6.08 3.69 12.48
C MET A 17 7.32 3.87 13.36
N GLY A 18 7.27 3.54 14.64
CA GLY A 18 8.42 3.65 15.53
C GLY A 18 8.98 5.07 15.63
N LEU A 19 8.14 6.10 15.47
CA LEU A 19 8.58 7.49 15.44
C LEU A 19 9.25 7.88 16.75
N THR A 20 10.38 8.60 16.64
CA THR A 20 10.99 9.24 17.79
C THR A 20 10.02 10.25 18.42
N PRO A 21 10.18 10.62 19.70
CA PRO A 21 9.31 11.62 20.34
C PRO A 21 9.22 12.94 19.56
N ASP A 22 10.31 13.34 18.90
CA ASP A 22 10.37 14.57 18.10
C ASP A 22 9.59 14.43 16.80
N HIS A 23 9.79 13.33 16.07
CA HIS A 23 9.03 13.02 14.87
C HIS A 23 7.54 12.83 15.15
N ARG A 24 7.18 12.23 16.31
CA ARG A 24 5.79 12.12 16.73
C ARG A 24 5.14 13.49 16.96
N ARG A 25 5.85 14.40 17.65
CA ARG A 25 5.34 15.78 17.86
C ARG A 25 5.10 16.50 16.54
N GLU A 26 6.04 16.37 15.61
CA GLU A 26 5.91 16.97 14.28
C GLU A 26 4.76 16.34 13.48
N ALA A 27 4.61 15.03 13.50
CA ALA A 27 3.50 14.35 12.84
C ALA A 27 2.13 14.80 13.39
N ILE A 28 1.99 14.96 14.74
CA ILE A 28 0.78 15.51 15.36
C ILE A 28 0.53 16.96 14.92
N ARG A 29 1.60 17.77 14.81
CA ARG A 29 1.49 19.15 14.34
C ARG A 29 0.98 19.19 12.88
N LEU A 30 1.55 18.38 12.01
CA LEU A 30 1.15 18.26 10.60
C LEU A 30 -0.29 17.74 10.45
N PHE A 31 -0.67 16.75 11.26
CA PHE A 31 -2.04 16.25 11.29
C PHE A 31 -3.06 17.35 11.63
N LYS A 32 -2.75 18.17 12.66
CA LYS A 32 -3.61 19.31 13.04
C LYS A 32 -3.69 20.37 11.94
N LEU A 33 -2.58 20.62 11.24
CA LEU A 33 -2.57 21.54 10.09
C LEU A 33 -3.43 21.01 8.94
N GLY A 34 -3.37 19.70 8.66
CA GLY A 34 -4.20 19.07 7.62
C GLY A 34 -5.70 19.11 7.94
N ALA A 35 -6.07 19.23 9.24
CA ALA A 35 -7.46 19.34 9.67
C ALA A 35 -7.95 20.79 9.82
N ALA A 36 -7.11 21.80 9.54
CA ALA A 36 -7.47 23.20 9.63
C ALA A 36 -8.28 23.67 8.44
N ASP A 37 -9.19 24.61 8.65
CA ASP A 37 -10.08 25.13 7.59
C ASP A 37 -9.32 25.89 6.48
N ASP A 38 -8.13 26.40 6.80
CA ASP A 38 -7.21 27.10 5.89
C ASP A 38 -6.17 26.20 5.25
N PHE A 39 -6.31 24.87 5.38
CA PHE A 39 -5.37 23.92 4.81
C PHE A 39 -5.28 24.04 3.29
N ASN A 40 -4.09 24.40 2.81
CA ASN A 40 -3.82 24.54 1.39
C ASN A 40 -3.23 23.24 0.81
N PHE A 41 -4.11 22.35 0.36
CA PHE A 41 -3.75 21.07 -0.23
C PHE A 41 -2.77 21.22 -1.41
N ASP A 42 -3.02 22.20 -2.30
CA ASP A 42 -2.19 22.39 -3.49
C ASP A 42 -0.76 22.85 -3.17
N ALA A 43 -0.60 23.68 -2.14
CA ALA A 43 0.71 24.11 -1.68
C ALA A 43 1.51 22.91 -1.12
N VAL A 44 0.90 22.11 -0.28
CA VAL A 44 1.53 20.92 0.33
C VAL A 44 1.91 19.89 -0.75
N MET A 45 1.03 19.64 -1.72
CA MET A 45 1.33 18.72 -2.82
C MET A 45 2.44 19.25 -3.73
N GLY A 46 2.49 20.57 -3.94
CA GLY A 46 3.56 21.23 -4.69
C GLY A 46 4.91 21.08 -4.01
N GLU A 47 4.98 21.33 -2.71
CA GLU A 47 6.18 21.17 -1.89
C GLU A 47 6.66 19.71 -1.88
N PHE A 48 5.75 18.77 -1.64
CA PHE A 48 6.07 17.33 -1.69
C PHE A 48 6.64 16.94 -3.07
N LYS A 49 6.01 17.38 -4.15
CA LYS A 49 6.45 17.09 -5.51
C LYS A 49 7.83 17.69 -5.82
N GLN A 50 8.12 18.88 -5.30
CA GLN A 50 9.41 19.53 -5.46
C GLN A 50 10.55 18.73 -4.79
N HIS A 51 10.30 18.20 -3.60
CA HIS A 51 11.32 17.47 -2.83
C HIS A 51 11.40 15.98 -3.16
N CYS A 52 10.26 15.34 -3.44
CA CYS A 52 10.14 13.88 -3.59
C CYS A 52 9.76 13.44 -5.00
N GLY A 53 9.35 14.36 -5.88
CA GLY A 53 8.79 14.04 -7.20
C GLY A 53 9.76 13.37 -8.18
N ALA A 54 11.04 13.44 -7.93
CA ALA A 54 12.06 12.75 -8.70
C ALA A 54 12.17 11.25 -8.38
N SER A 55 11.51 10.77 -7.32
CA SER A 55 11.54 9.36 -6.90
C SER A 55 10.19 8.68 -7.10
N PRO A 56 9.99 7.93 -8.21
CA PRO A 56 8.74 7.19 -8.45
C PRO A 56 8.41 6.19 -7.35
N ASN A 57 9.43 5.59 -6.71
CA ASN A 57 9.23 4.65 -5.62
C ASN A 57 8.63 5.32 -4.37
N LEU A 58 9.12 6.53 -4.02
CA LEU A 58 8.56 7.32 -2.90
C LEU A 58 7.09 7.67 -3.13
N ILE A 59 6.76 8.09 -4.35
CA ILE A 59 5.38 8.42 -4.73
C ILE A 59 4.49 7.17 -4.63
N ASN A 60 4.96 6.03 -5.17
CA ASN A 60 4.22 4.77 -5.09
C ASN A 60 4.01 4.33 -3.64
N MET A 61 5.05 4.37 -2.81
CA MET A 61 4.95 4.03 -1.39
C MET A 61 4.01 4.96 -0.62
N LEU A 62 4.03 6.26 -0.90
CA LEU A 62 3.09 7.21 -0.31
C LEU A 62 1.64 6.81 -0.64
N LEU A 63 1.34 6.56 -1.92
CA LEU A 63 -0.01 6.17 -2.35
C LEU A 63 -0.44 4.84 -1.70
N VAL A 64 0.44 3.83 -1.66
CA VAL A 64 0.16 2.55 -0.99
C VAL A 64 -0.16 2.76 0.49
N ASN A 65 0.63 3.57 1.20
CA ASN A 65 0.40 3.85 2.61
C ASN A 65 -0.90 4.63 2.85
N LEU A 66 -1.22 5.61 2.01
CA LEU A 66 -2.47 6.36 2.10
C LEU A 66 -3.69 5.46 1.86
N VAL A 67 -3.63 4.57 0.86
CA VAL A 67 -4.71 3.60 0.60
C VAL A 67 -4.86 2.64 1.78
N ASN A 68 -3.75 2.10 2.31
CA ASN A 68 -3.80 1.20 3.47
C ASN A 68 -4.35 1.89 4.72
N LEU A 69 -4.04 3.18 4.91
CA LEU A 69 -4.58 3.98 6.02
C LEU A 69 -6.10 4.17 5.86
N ALA A 70 -6.56 4.56 4.68
CA ALA A 70 -7.98 4.73 4.38
C ALA A 70 -8.76 3.39 4.50
N MET A 71 -8.11 2.27 4.23
CA MET A 71 -8.71 0.93 4.37
C MET A 71 -8.55 0.31 5.77
N ALA A 72 -8.04 1.05 6.75
CA ALA A 72 -7.72 0.48 8.06
C ALA A 72 -8.98 0.07 8.87
N ASP A 73 -10.12 0.66 8.59
CA ASP A 73 -11.44 0.28 9.13
C ASP A 73 -12.16 -0.81 8.31
N GLY A 74 -11.56 -1.23 7.18
CA GLY A 74 -12.02 -2.34 6.33
C GLY A 74 -12.79 -1.92 5.09
N VAL A 75 -13.22 -0.67 4.96
CA VAL A 75 -14.01 -0.19 3.81
C VAL A 75 -13.51 1.18 3.36
N LEU A 76 -13.03 1.27 2.13
CA LEU A 76 -12.72 2.56 1.50
C LEU A 76 -14.04 3.21 1.04
N ASP A 77 -14.43 4.32 1.64
CA ASP A 77 -15.62 5.04 1.20
C ASP A 77 -15.37 5.87 -0.07
N GLU A 78 -16.45 6.33 -0.72
CA GLU A 78 -16.36 7.06 -1.99
C GLU A 78 -15.68 8.43 -1.83
N GLN A 79 -15.82 9.09 -0.66
CA GLN A 79 -15.18 10.38 -0.40
C GLN A 79 -13.67 10.22 -0.22
N GLU A 80 -13.26 9.21 0.54
CA GLU A 80 -11.86 8.85 0.69
C GLU A 80 -11.22 8.46 -0.65
N ALA A 81 -11.93 7.64 -1.45
CA ALA A 81 -11.48 7.26 -2.78
C ALA A 81 -11.30 8.48 -3.70
N GLN A 82 -12.19 9.49 -3.62
CA GLN A 82 -12.06 10.73 -4.39
C GLN A 82 -10.84 11.55 -3.97
N VAL A 83 -10.60 11.69 -2.65
CA VAL A 83 -9.42 12.39 -2.13
C VAL A 83 -8.14 11.68 -2.58
N LEU A 84 -8.09 10.35 -2.46
CA LEU A 84 -6.94 9.57 -2.90
C LEU A 84 -6.70 9.70 -4.42
N ARG A 85 -7.76 9.73 -5.24
CA ARG A 85 -7.65 10.00 -6.69
C ARG A 85 -7.07 11.38 -6.98
N GLN A 86 -7.49 12.40 -6.23
CA GLN A 86 -6.95 13.77 -6.38
C GLN A 86 -5.45 13.79 -6.02
N ILE A 87 -5.05 13.15 -4.94
CA ILE A 87 -3.64 13.02 -4.57
C ILE A 87 -2.85 12.32 -5.68
N ALA A 88 -3.34 11.19 -6.19
CA ALA A 88 -2.71 10.44 -7.26
C ALA A 88 -2.53 11.26 -8.55
N ASP A 89 -3.56 11.98 -8.96
CA ASP A 89 -3.53 12.90 -10.13
C ASP A 89 -2.45 13.98 -9.95
N ARG A 90 -2.37 14.62 -8.77
CA ARG A 90 -1.36 15.63 -8.47
C ARG A 90 0.06 15.07 -8.47
N LEU A 91 0.22 13.81 -8.11
CA LEU A 91 1.50 13.08 -8.13
C LEU A 91 1.86 12.53 -9.52
N GLY A 92 0.99 12.72 -10.52
CA GLY A 92 1.24 12.32 -11.90
C GLY A 92 0.81 10.88 -12.23
N PHE A 93 0.01 10.25 -11.37
CA PHE A 93 -0.62 8.96 -11.67
C PHE A 93 -1.85 9.17 -12.55
N SER A 94 -1.97 8.36 -13.61
CA SER A 94 -3.22 8.32 -14.37
C SER A 94 -4.33 7.65 -13.56
N ARG A 95 -5.58 8.00 -13.83
CA ARG A 95 -6.75 7.35 -13.19
C ARG A 95 -6.71 5.83 -13.35
N PHE A 96 -6.39 5.36 -14.54
CA PHE A 96 -6.26 3.92 -14.79
C PHE A 96 -5.19 3.26 -13.91
N ALA A 97 -4.01 3.87 -13.79
CA ALA A 97 -2.93 3.34 -12.96
C ALA A 97 -3.31 3.30 -11.47
N PHE A 98 -4.03 4.34 -11.00
CA PHE A 98 -4.50 4.39 -9.62
C PHE A 98 -5.59 3.35 -9.33
N ASP A 99 -6.58 3.20 -10.21
CA ASP A 99 -7.62 2.18 -10.07
C ASP A 99 -7.05 0.76 -10.12
N GLN A 100 -6.01 0.54 -10.92
CA GLN A 100 -5.27 -0.74 -10.93
C GLN A 100 -4.53 -0.97 -9.60
N LEU A 101 -3.89 0.07 -9.05
CA LEU A 101 -3.24 0.01 -7.74
C LEU A 101 -4.26 -0.33 -6.64
N LEU A 102 -5.43 0.32 -6.63
CA LEU A 102 -6.50 0.04 -5.66
C LEU A 102 -6.96 -1.42 -5.74
N ARG A 103 -7.24 -1.93 -6.93
CA ARG A 103 -7.64 -3.35 -7.11
C ARG A 103 -6.57 -4.30 -6.57
N MET A 104 -5.32 -4.06 -6.93
CA MET A 104 -4.19 -4.87 -6.47
C MET A 104 -4.06 -4.86 -4.94
N LEU A 105 -4.18 -3.70 -4.30
CA LEU A 105 -4.09 -3.58 -2.84
C LEU A 105 -5.26 -4.26 -2.13
N ASN A 106 -6.49 -4.11 -2.66
CA ASN A 106 -7.66 -4.81 -2.15
C ASN A 106 -7.50 -6.33 -2.23
N ALA A 107 -7.01 -6.83 -3.36
CA ALA A 107 -6.76 -8.26 -3.56
C ALA A 107 -5.66 -8.78 -2.61
N GLN A 108 -4.58 -8.03 -2.41
CA GLN A 108 -3.52 -8.39 -1.47
C GLN A 108 -4.04 -8.46 -0.03
N ASN A 109 -4.85 -7.48 0.39
CA ASN A 109 -5.44 -7.48 1.73
C ASN A 109 -6.41 -8.65 1.93
N ALA A 110 -7.26 -8.94 0.95
CA ALA A 110 -8.16 -10.11 0.97
C ALA A 110 -7.38 -11.42 1.03
N PHE A 111 -6.34 -11.55 0.22
CA PHE A 111 -5.46 -12.73 0.20
C PHE A 111 -4.78 -12.98 1.54
N ARG A 112 -4.29 -11.91 2.18
CA ARG A 112 -3.69 -11.98 3.52
C ARG A 112 -4.69 -12.44 4.59
N GLN A 113 -5.94 -11.95 4.54
CA GLN A 113 -6.99 -12.35 5.49
C GLN A 113 -7.33 -13.83 5.34
N GLU A 114 -7.40 -14.35 4.12
CA GLU A 114 -7.65 -15.78 3.87
C GLU A 114 -6.50 -16.67 4.36
N GLN A 115 -5.24 -16.25 4.18
CA GLN A 115 -4.07 -16.98 4.69
C GLN A 115 -4.00 -16.98 6.23
N GLY A 116 -4.36 -15.88 6.89
CA GLY A 116 -4.37 -15.76 8.35
C GLY A 116 -5.37 -16.69 9.04
N GLN A 117 -6.46 -17.08 8.37
CA GLN A 117 -7.46 -18.03 8.89
C GLN A 117 -7.10 -19.50 8.64
N SER A 118 -6.04 -19.78 7.89
CA SER A 118 -5.65 -21.13 7.47
C SER A 118 -4.48 -21.72 8.27
N GLN A 119 -4.40 -21.49 9.58
CA GLN A 119 -3.45 -22.19 10.48
C GLN A 119 -3.88 -23.65 10.73
N GLY A 120 -3.85 -24.47 9.70
CA GLY A 120 -4.06 -25.91 9.79
C GLY A 120 -3.26 -26.61 8.69
N GLY A 121 -2.14 -27.23 9.04
CA GLY A 121 -1.14 -27.85 8.17
C GLY A 121 -1.60 -29.11 7.40
N TYR A 122 -2.67 -28.99 6.62
CA TYR A 122 -3.06 -29.99 5.62
C TYR A 122 -3.10 -29.32 4.25
N GLN A 123 -2.60 -30.03 3.24
CA GLN A 123 -2.66 -29.62 1.82
C GLN A 123 -4.14 -29.48 1.40
N ARG A 124 -4.70 -28.30 1.62
CA ARG A 124 -6.05 -27.98 1.20
C ARG A 124 -6.03 -27.71 -0.31
N PRO A 125 -6.98 -28.21 -1.10
CA PRO A 125 -7.09 -27.81 -2.50
C PRO A 125 -7.28 -26.30 -2.58
N VAL A 126 -6.47 -25.63 -3.43
CA VAL A 126 -6.53 -24.19 -3.68
C VAL A 126 -7.92 -23.84 -4.19
N ARG A 127 -8.60 -22.93 -3.50
CA ARG A 127 -9.93 -22.49 -3.92
C ARG A 127 -9.83 -21.62 -5.17
N PRO A 128 -10.80 -21.70 -6.11
CA PRO A 128 -10.82 -20.84 -7.29
C PRO A 128 -10.75 -19.34 -6.96
N ASP A 129 -11.37 -18.93 -5.85
CA ASP A 129 -11.39 -17.54 -5.38
C ASP A 129 -10.01 -17.11 -4.85
N GLU A 130 -9.33 -17.97 -4.10
CA GLU A 130 -7.98 -17.73 -3.59
C GLU A 130 -6.97 -17.58 -4.75
N LEU A 131 -7.11 -18.41 -5.76
CA LEU A 131 -6.29 -18.29 -6.98
C LEU A 131 -6.60 -17.01 -7.75
N ALA A 132 -7.86 -16.60 -7.83
CA ALA A 132 -8.25 -15.34 -8.45
C ALA A 132 -7.61 -14.13 -7.74
N LEU A 133 -7.69 -14.10 -6.42
CA LEU A 133 -7.07 -13.08 -5.59
C LEU A 133 -5.55 -13.05 -5.76
N ALA A 134 -4.90 -14.21 -5.87
CA ALA A 134 -3.46 -14.28 -6.11
C ALA A 134 -3.05 -13.65 -7.46
N TYR A 135 -3.79 -13.89 -8.55
CA TYR A 135 -3.55 -13.23 -9.83
C TYR A 135 -3.74 -11.72 -9.76
N GLU A 136 -4.81 -11.27 -9.12
CA GLU A 136 -5.11 -9.86 -8.94
C GLU A 136 -4.08 -9.17 -8.02
N ALA A 137 -3.62 -9.85 -6.96
CA ALA A 137 -2.56 -9.38 -6.06
C ALA A 137 -1.22 -9.14 -6.76
N LEU A 138 -0.94 -9.88 -7.84
CA LEU A 138 0.20 -9.66 -8.72
C LEU A 138 -0.09 -8.66 -9.85
N GLY A 139 -1.33 -8.17 -9.96
CA GLY A 139 -1.75 -7.24 -11.00
C GLY A 139 -1.74 -7.85 -12.41
N VAL A 140 -2.00 -9.16 -12.53
CA VAL A 140 -2.06 -9.88 -13.79
C VAL A 140 -3.40 -10.60 -13.97
N GLU A 141 -3.76 -10.85 -15.21
CA GLU A 141 -4.96 -11.61 -15.58
C GLU A 141 -4.75 -13.12 -15.34
N LYS A 142 -5.84 -13.86 -15.10
CA LYS A 142 -5.80 -15.33 -14.97
C LYS A 142 -5.24 -16.02 -16.22
N THR A 143 -5.36 -15.37 -17.37
CA THR A 143 -4.88 -15.83 -18.69
C THR A 143 -3.42 -15.47 -18.96
N ALA A 144 -2.77 -14.74 -18.04
CA ALA A 144 -1.38 -14.30 -18.21
C ALA A 144 -0.45 -15.49 -18.42
N THR A 145 0.49 -15.33 -19.33
CA THR A 145 1.54 -16.33 -19.58
C THR A 145 2.53 -16.41 -18.41
N ASP A 146 3.30 -17.49 -18.34
CA ASP A 146 4.36 -17.63 -17.32
C ASP A 146 5.42 -16.52 -17.40
N ALA A 147 5.67 -16.02 -18.60
CA ALA A 147 6.59 -14.91 -18.82
C ALA A 147 6.05 -13.59 -18.22
N GLU A 148 4.77 -13.30 -18.43
CA GLU A 148 4.08 -12.13 -17.89
C GLU A 148 3.97 -12.22 -16.37
N LEU A 149 3.58 -13.37 -15.84
CA LEU A 149 3.54 -13.63 -14.41
C LEU A 149 4.91 -13.39 -13.74
N LYS A 150 5.97 -13.96 -14.33
CA LYS A 150 7.34 -13.79 -13.85
C LYS A 150 7.82 -12.34 -13.94
N LYS A 151 7.41 -11.62 -14.99
CA LYS A 151 7.73 -10.19 -15.17
C LYS A 151 7.05 -9.33 -14.10
N ALA A 152 5.75 -9.56 -13.84
CA ALA A 152 4.99 -8.86 -12.81
C ALA A 152 5.58 -9.12 -11.41
N TYR A 153 5.83 -10.38 -11.08
CA TYR A 153 6.48 -10.77 -9.83
C TYR A 153 7.82 -10.06 -9.63
N ARG A 154 8.72 -10.08 -10.62
CA ARG A 154 10.03 -9.43 -10.53
C ARG A 154 9.93 -7.92 -10.36
N LYS A 155 8.95 -7.29 -11.02
CA LYS A 155 8.69 -5.86 -10.90
C LYS A 155 8.30 -5.53 -9.46
N LEU A 156 7.28 -6.21 -8.91
CA LEU A 156 6.81 -5.99 -7.54
C LEU A 156 7.91 -6.28 -6.50
N MET A 157 8.61 -7.40 -6.63
CA MET A 157 9.74 -7.72 -5.74
C MET A 157 10.84 -6.66 -5.80
N SER A 158 11.13 -6.10 -6.96
CA SER A 158 12.10 -4.99 -7.09
C SER A 158 11.61 -3.68 -6.46
N GLU A 159 10.29 -3.44 -6.44
CA GLU A 159 9.71 -2.25 -5.82
C GLU A 159 9.72 -2.34 -4.29
N TYR A 160 9.46 -3.52 -3.72
CA TYR A 160 9.34 -3.73 -2.28
C TYR A 160 10.55 -4.43 -1.64
N HIS A 161 11.68 -4.55 -2.36
CA HIS A 161 12.87 -5.23 -1.82
C HIS A 161 13.48 -4.39 -0.69
N PRO A 162 13.66 -4.96 0.53
CA PRO A 162 14.16 -4.21 1.69
C PRO A 162 15.52 -3.55 1.43
N ASP A 163 16.48 -4.27 0.82
CA ASP A 163 17.82 -3.72 0.56
C ASP A 163 17.80 -2.49 -0.33
N LYS A 164 16.88 -2.46 -1.31
CA LYS A 164 16.72 -1.30 -2.18
C LYS A 164 16.18 -0.10 -1.43
N LEU A 165 15.25 -0.33 -0.51
CA LEU A 165 14.63 0.72 0.30
C LEU A 165 15.62 1.25 1.36
N ILE A 166 16.41 0.37 1.97
CA ILE A 166 17.52 0.76 2.85
C ILE A 166 18.51 1.65 2.09
N GLY A 167 18.91 1.24 0.87
CA GLY A 167 19.80 2.03 0.02
C GLY A 167 19.24 3.39 -0.41
N GLN A 168 17.91 3.56 -0.36
CA GLN A 168 17.20 4.83 -0.61
C GLN A 168 16.99 5.68 0.64
N GLY A 169 17.47 5.24 1.81
CA GLY A 169 17.32 5.95 3.07
C GLY A 169 15.89 5.93 3.62
N MET A 170 15.11 4.90 3.29
CA MET A 170 13.75 4.76 3.80
C MET A 170 13.72 4.49 5.30
N PRO A 171 12.74 5.02 6.04
CA PRO A 171 12.56 4.71 7.46
C PRO A 171 12.31 3.21 7.71
N ASP A 172 12.73 2.71 8.87
CA ASP A 172 12.68 1.29 9.23
C ASP A 172 11.25 0.71 9.20
N ASP A 173 10.25 1.50 9.56
CA ASP A 173 8.84 1.11 9.51
C ASP A 173 8.35 0.88 8.07
N MET A 174 8.79 1.73 7.14
CA MET A 174 8.49 1.56 5.71
C MET A 174 9.19 0.34 5.13
N ILE A 175 10.43 0.04 5.57
CA ILE A 175 11.16 -1.17 5.21
C ILE A 175 10.43 -2.40 5.72
N LYS A 176 9.91 -2.36 6.96
CA LYS A 176 9.12 -3.45 7.55
C LYS A 176 7.84 -3.71 6.77
N ALA A 177 7.06 -2.66 6.49
CA ALA A 177 5.83 -2.77 5.71
C ALA A 177 6.09 -3.32 4.29
N ALA A 178 7.17 -2.89 3.65
CA ALA A 178 7.58 -3.40 2.34
C ALA A 178 8.05 -4.87 2.40
N THR A 179 8.68 -5.28 3.50
CA THR A 179 9.08 -6.68 3.72
C THR A 179 7.85 -7.58 3.84
N GLU A 180 6.86 -7.18 4.63
CA GLU A 180 5.58 -7.90 4.75
C GLU A 180 4.91 -8.02 3.37
N ARG A 181 4.90 -6.92 2.60
CA ARG A 181 4.35 -6.90 1.25
C ARG A 181 5.09 -7.83 0.29
N SER A 182 6.42 -7.87 0.35
CA SER A 182 7.21 -8.77 -0.49
C SER A 182 6.93 -10.24 -0.18
N GLN A 183 6.65 -10.60 1.07
CA GLN A 183 6.24 -11.95 1.47
C GLN A 183 4.86 -12.32 0.89
N GLU A 184 3.89 -11.39 0.91
CA GLU A 184 2.57 -11.58 0.31
C GLU A 184 2.67 -11.80 -1.21
N ILE A 185 3.49 -11.00 -1.89
CA ILE A 185 3.77 -11.14 -3.34
C ILE A 185 4.39 -12.49 -3.67
N GLN A 186 5.36 -12.94 -2.84
CA GLN A 186 5.97 -14.25 -2.98
C GLN A 186 4.95 -15.38 -2.80
N ALA A 187 4.12 -15.31 -1.77
CA ALA A 187 3.09 -16.31 -1.48
C ALA A 187 2.07 -16.42 -2.63
N ALA A 188 1.61 -15.29 -3.16
CA ALA A 188 0.71 -15.26 -4.31
C ALA A 188 1.34 -15.88 -5.56
N TYR A 189 2.61 -15.56 -5.84
CA TYR A 189 3.34 -16.15 -6.96
C TYR A 189 3.50 -17.66 -6.84
N ASP A 190 3.88 -18.16 -5.64
CA ASP A 190 4.07 -19.59 -5.38
C ASP A 190 2.75 -20.35 -5.48
N LEU A 191 1.64 -19.76 -4.99
CA LEU A 191 0.30 -20.33 -5.12
C LEU A 191 -0.08 -20.54 -6.59
N ILE A 192 0.09 -19.50 -7.42
CA ILE A 192 -0.19 -19.59 -8.86
C ILE A 192 0.69 -20.65 -9.53
N LYS A 193 1.99 -20.66 -9.21
CA LYS A 193 2.92 -21.64 -9.78
C LYS A 193 2.59 -23.08 -9.41
N LYS A 194 2.06 -23.30 -8.21
CA LYS A 194 1.65 -24.63 -7.74
C LYS A 194 0.34 -25.10 -8.39
N SER A 195 -0.50 -24.16 -8.84
CA SER A 195 -1.81 -24.45 -9.43
C SER A 195 -1.78 -24.67 -10.94
N ARG A 196 -0.66 -24.33 -11.60
CA ARG A 196 -0.42 -24.55 -13.03
C ARG A 196 0.29 -25.87 -13.28
#